data_b4b5a57cf56d26282fba37c761d97c68
#
_entry.id   b4b5a57cf56d26282fba37c761d97c68
#
_cell.length_a   1.000
_cell.length_b   1.000
_cell.length_c   1.000
_cell.angle_alpha   90.00
_cell.angle_beta   90.00
_cell.angle_gamma   90.00
#
_symmetry.space_group_name_H-M   'P 1'
#
loop_
_entity.id
_entity.type
_entity.pdbx_description
1 polymer ?
#
loop_
_entity_poly.entity_id
_entity_poly.type
_entity_poly.pdbx_seq_one_letter_code
_entity_poly.pdbx_strand_id
1 'polypeptide(L)'
;ASCHIEKDEKGQRLFVSDYGSGDLKVIDISEAGSPKLLQEISFTGKGLDPERQEASHIHSCFLHEGDLYAADLGCDKIYSFGTDKGKLLQKETIEVRPGAGPRHMEILEKNGKTYLYVLNELDITISVYCNGDLCQTISLEENLPEGALAAELCIAEGKMLYASVRGTGEIFG
;
A
#
# COMPACT_ATOMS: atom_id res chain seq x y z
N ALA A 1 -2.43 -15.77 -0.79
CA ALA A 1 -2.29 -15.54 -2.25
C ALA A 1 -1.71 -14.16 -2.50
N SER A 2 -0.70 -14.06 -3.36
CA SER A 2 -0.06 -12.80 -3.73
C SER A 2 -1.06 -11.93 -4.52
N CYS A 3 -1.12 -10.63 -4.22
CA CYS A 3 -2.09 -9.71 -4.82
C CYS A 3 -1.45 -8.47 -5.47
N HIS A 4 -0.18 -8.16 -5.17
CA HIS A 4 0.53 -7.04 -5.75
C HIS A 4 2.02 -7.34 -5.96
N ILE A 5 2.59 -6.77 -7.01
CA ILE A 5 4.02 -6.86 -7.32
C ILE A 5 4.53 -5.48 -7.69
N GLU A 6 5.55 -5.03 -6.98
CA GLU A 6 6.31 -3.81 -7.27
C GLU A 6 7.69 -4.18 -7.82
N LYS A 7 8.17 -3.44 -8.83
CA LYS A 7 9.43 -3.72 -9.51
C LYS A 7 10.49 -2.66 -9.23
N ASP A 8 11.63 -3.08 -8.70
CA ASP A 8 12.85 -2.29 -8.68
C ASP A 8 13.70 -2.61 -9.91
N GLU A 9 13.59 -1.81 -10.96
CA GLU A 9 14.34 -2.01 -12.19
C GLU A 9 15.85 -1.84 -12.01
N LYS A 10 16.28 -0.93 -11.14
CA LYS A 10 17.71 -0.66 -10.89
C LYS A 10 18.35 -1.77 -10.07
N GLY A 11 17.64 -2.26 -9.06
CA GLY A 11 18.09 -3.34 -8.18
C GLY A 11 17.78 -4.73 -8.71
N GLN A 12 17.08 -4.83 -9.87
CA GLN A 12 16.65 -6.10 -10.46
C GLN A 12 15.93 -7.00 -9.45
N ARG A 13 14.95 -6.42 -8.74
CA ARG A 13 14.17 -7.09 -7.70
C ARG A 13 12.68 -6.93 -7.93
N LEU A 14 11.93 -7.90 -7.43
CA LEU A 14 10.49 -7.79 -7.25
C LEU A 14 10.17 -7.79 -5.76
N PHE A 15 9.26 -6.93 -5.38
CA PHE A 15 8.62 -6.95 -4.07
C PHE A 15 7.21 -7.51 -4.26
N VAL A 16 6.90 -8.57 -3.55
CA VAL A 16 5.62 -9.29 -3.70
C VAL A 16 4.84 -9.20 -2.39
N SER A 17 3.67 -8.60 -2.47
CA SER A 17 2.72 -8.53 -1.36
C SER A 17 1.85 -9.78 -1.37
N ASP A 18 1.84 -10.52 -0.27
CA ASP A 18 1.01 -11.70 -0.11
C ASP A 18 -0.11 -11.43 0.90
N TYR A 19 -1.32 -11.22 0.39
CA TYR A 19 -2.50 -10.93 1.19
C TYR A 19 -2.86 -12.09 2.12
N GLY A 20 -2.82 -13.31 1.59
CA GLY A 20 -3.32 -14.48 2.31
C GLY A 20 -2.45 -14.92 3.49
N SER A 21 -1.16 -14.65 3.44
CA SER A 21 -0.22 -15.00 4.52
C SER A 21 0.26 -13.81 5.33
N GLY A 22 -0.02 -12.58 4.86
CA GLY A 22 0.47 -11.37 5.50
C GLY A 22 1.99 -11.18 5.34
N ASP A 23 2.55 -11.65 4.20
CA ASP A 23 4.00 -11.60 3.96
C ASP A 23 4.37 -10.58 2.90
N LEU A 24 5.58 -10.03 3.03
CA LEU A 24 6.27 -9.27 2.01
C LEU A 24 7.54 -10.04 1.58
N LYS A 25 7.67 -10.33 0.27
CA LYS A 25 8.78 -11.09 -0.28
C LYS A 25 9.64 -10.22 -1.18
N VAL A 26 10.96 -10.40 -1.08
CA VAL A 26 11.94 -9.79 -1.98
C VAL A 26 12.52 -10.90 -2.87
N ILE A 27 12.39 -10.74 -4.16
CA ILE A 27 12.84 -11.72 -5.15
C ILE A 27 13.88 -11.08 -6.07
N ASP A 28 15.05 -11.68 -6.18
CA ASP A 28 16.07 -11.32 -7.15
C ASP A 28 15.67 -11.85 -8.54
N ILE A 29 15.71 -10.95 -9.52
CA ILE A 29 15.44 -11.24 -10.94
C ILE A 29 16.61 -10.88 -11.84
N SER A 30 17.81 -10.73 -11.29
CA SER A 30 19.02 -10.36 -12.04
C SER A 30 19.42 -11.42 -13.08
N GLU A 31 19.13 -12.68 -12.82
CA GLU A 31 19.37 -13.81 -13.71
C GLU A 31 18.07 -14.24 -14.40
N ALA A 32 18.00 -14.03 -15.73
CA ALA A 32 16.80 -14.36 -16.49
C ALA A 32 16.45 -15.85 -16.38
N GLY A 33 15.19 -16.14 -16.02
CA GLY A 33 14.68 -17.51 -15.85
C GLY A 33 15.07 -18.20 -14.54
N SER A 34 15.79 -17.51 -13.63
CA SER A 34 16.26 -18.06 -12.36
C SER A 34 15.97 -17.11 -11.17
N PRO A 35 14.69 -16.78 -10.89
CA PRO A 35 14.37 -15.90 -9.77
C PRO A 35 14.72 -16.55 -8.44
N LYS A 36 15.24 -15.76 -7.48
CA LYS A 36 15.67 -16.25 -6.17
C LYS A 36 14.99 -15.44 -5.06
N LEU A 37 14.41 -16.11 -4.09
CA LEU A 37 13.91 -15.48 -2.87
C LEU A 37 15.11 -14.98 -2.05
N LEU A 38 15.18 -13.66 -1.82
CA LEU A 38 16.22 -13.03 -1.00
C LEU A 38 15.78 -12.84 0.44
N GLN A 39 14.50 -12.50 0.63
CA GLN A 39 13.94 -12.20 1.95
C GLN A 39 12.45 -12.44 1.96
N GLU A 40 11.96 -12.89 3.10
CA GLU A 40 10.54 -12.95 3.44
C GLU A 40 10.34 -12.32 4.81
N ILE A 41 9.38 -11.41 4.91
CA ILE A 41 9.03 -10.69 6.14
C ILE A 41 7.56 -11.00 6.42
N SER A 42 7.28 -11.64 7.55
CA SER A 42 5.91 -11.95 7.98
C SER A 42 5.44 -10.93 9.01
N PHE A 43 4.21 -10.47 8.83
CA PHE A 43 3.57 -9.53 9.75
C PHE A 43 2.45 -10.23 10.50
N THR A 44 2.17 -9.74 11.70
CA THR A 44 1.12 -10.28 12.58
C THR A 44 0.35 -9.16 13.22
N GLY A 45 -0.93 -9.39 13.44
CA GLY A 45 -1.84 -8.43 14.05
C GLY A 45 -3.25 -8.64 13.55
N LYS A 46 -4.13 -7.71 13.90
CA LYS A 46 -5.52 -7.67 13.44
C LYS A 46 -6.08 -6.26 13.59
N GLY A 47 -7.12 -5.95 12.85
CA GLY A 47 -7.88 -4.70 12.94
C GLY A 47 -9.26 -4.89 13.54
N LEU A 48 -10.18 -3.97 13.20
CA LEU A 48 -11.53 -3.94 13.78
C LEU A 48 -12.52 -4.84 13.03
N ASP A 49 -12.35 -5.02 11.72
CA ASP A 49 -13.26 -5.84 10.92
C ASP A 49 -12.93 -7.34 11.11
N PRO A 50 -13.86 -8.14 11.69
CA PRO A 50 -13.57 -9.53 11.99
C PRO A 50 -13.51 -10.44 10.77
N GLU A 51 -13.97 -10.00 9.58
CA GLU A 51 -13.97 -10.77 8.34
C GLU A 51 -12.84 -10.36 7.39
N ARG A 52 -12.39 -9.10 7.49
CA ARG A 52 -11.42 -8.51 6.58
C ARG A 52 -10.09 -8.13 7.24
N GLN A 53 -10.07 -8.11 8.59
CA GLN A 53 -8.92 -7.72 9.39
C GLN A 53 -8.65 -8.72 10.52
N GLU A 54 -8.97 -9.99 10.31
CA GLU A 54 -8.72 -11.07 11.28
C GLU A 54 -7.23 -11.37 11.48
N ALA A 55 -6.41 -10.99 10.50
CA ALA A 55 -4.96 -11.14 10.49
C ALA A 55 -4.29 -10.01 9.69
N SER A 56 -2.97 -9.97 9.66
CA SER A 56 -2.21 -9.12 8.73
C SER A 56 -2.47 -9.52 7.28
N HIS A 57 -2.71 -8.53 6.43
CA HIS A 57 -2.95 -8.69 4.99
C HIS A 57 -2.16 -7.65 4.21
N ILE A 58 -0.91 -7.96 3.85
CA ILE A 58 -0.10 -7.07 3.03
C ILE A 58 -0.71 -7.00 1.62
N HIS A 59 -1.36 -5.86 1.32
CA HIS A 59 -2.13 -5.71 0.09
C HIS A 59 -1.30 -5.16 -1.07
N SER A 60 -0.49 -4.15 -0.81
CA SER A 60 0.36 -3.56 -1.83
C SER A 60 1.70 -3.11 -1.25
N CYS A 61 2.66 -2.89 -2.14
CA CYS A 61 3.88 -2.18 -1.82
C CYS A 61 4.20 -1.17 -2.93
N PHE A 62 4.89 -0.11 -2.58
CA PHE A 62 5.24 1.00 -3.48
C PHE A 62 6.68 1.44 -3.21
N LEU A 63 7.50 1.49 -4.27
CA LEU A 63 8.90 1.90 -4.19
C LEU A 63 9.06 3.36 -4.58
N HIS A 64 9.60 4.17 -3.67
CA HIS A 64 9.87 5.58 -3.92
C HIS A 64 11.26 5.96 -3.39
N GLU A 65 12.12 6.52 -4.27
CA GLU A 65 13.48 6.99 -3.95
C GLU A 65 14.37 5.99 -3.16
N GLY A 66 14.13 4.70 -3.34
CA GLY A 66 14.87 3.62 -2.69
C GLY A 66 14.27 3.15 -1.36
N ASP A 67 13.22 3.79 -0.88
CA ASP A 67 12.40 3.33 0.24
C ASP A 67 11.17 2.58 -0.27
N LEU A 68 10.85 1.47 0.38
CA LEU A 68 9.65 0.68 0.09
C LEU A 68 8.61 0.93 1.17
N TYR A 69 7.39 1.18 0.75
CA TYR A 69 6.21 1.27 1.61
C TYR A 69 5.33 0.04 1.38
N ALA A 70 4.78 -0.54 2.44
CA ALA A 70 3.89 -1.69 2.36
C ALA A 70 2.61 -1.43 3.16
N ALA A 71 1.45 -1.55 2.51
CA ALA A 71 0.15 -1.36 3.13
C ALA A 71 -0.36 -2.69 3.69
N ASP A 72 -0.66 -2.71 4.99
CA ASP A 72 -1.29 -3.81 5.70
C ASP A 72 -2.76 -3.47 5.94
N LEU A 73 -3.63 -3.97 5.07
CA LEU A 73 -5.06 -3.80 5.16
C LEU A 73 -5.62 -4.41 6.46
N GLY A 74 -5.07 -5.56 6.86
CA GLY A 74 -5.55 -6.30 8.00
C GLY A 74 -5.21 -5.67 9.35
N CYS A 75 -4.18 -4.84 9.42
CA CYS A 75 -3.71 -4.24 10.68
C CYS A 75 -3.85 -2.72 10.73
N ASP A 76 -4.41 -2.07 9.70
CA ASP A 76 -4.48 -0.61 9.56
C ASP A 76 -3.10 0.06 9.69
N LYS A 77 -2.09 -0.49 8.97
CA LYS A 77 -0.70 -0.02 9.06
C LYS A 77 -0.07 0.15 7.70
N ILE A 78 0.91 1.06 7.65
CA ILE A 78 1.86 1.16 6.55
C ILE A 78 3.25 1.02 7.13
N TYR A 79 4.00 0.05 6.63
CA TYR A 79 5.40 -0.15 7.01
C TYR A 79 6.31 0.52 5.98
N SER A 80 7.32 1.24 6.43
CA SER A 80 8.38 1.76 5.57
C SER A 80 9.69 1.02 5.78
N PHE A 81 10.43 0.82 4.68
CA PHE A 81 11.69 0.09 4.67
C PHE A 81 12.73 0.86 3.87
N GLY A 82 13.94 0.95 4.40
CA GLY A 82 15.11 1.25 3.59
C GLY A 82 15.68 -0.02 2.98
N THR A 83 16.50 0.14 1.93
CA THR A 83 17.18 -1.00 1.32
C THR A 83 18.67 -0.95 1.64
N ASP A 84 19.24 -2.03 2.19
CA ASP A 84 20.67 -2.21 2.37
C ASP A 84 21.11 -3.56 1.78
N LYS A 85 22.06 -3.52 0.82
CA LYS A 85 22.63 -4.71 0.18
C LYS A 85 21.59 -5.73 -0.30
N GLY A 86 20.45 -5.21 -0.83
CA GLY A 86 19.37 -6.04 -1.35
C GLY A 86 18.37 -6.55 -0.31
N LYS A 87 18.54 -6.17 0.96
CA LYS A 87 17.57 -6.49 2.03
C LYS A 87 16.78 -5.26 2.44
N LEU A 88 15.55 -5.50 2.85
CA LEU A 88 14.69 -4.51 3.47
C LEU A 88 14.99 -4.42 4.97
N LEU A 89 15.19 -3.20 5.44
CA LEU A 89 15.33 -2.87 6.86
C LEU A 89 14.18 -1.95 7.23
N GLN A 90 13.32 -2.39 8.14
CA GLN A 90 12.17 -1.59 8.57
C GLN A 90 12.66 -0.30 9.24
N LYS A 91 12.07 0.82 8.84
CA LYS A 91 12.33 2.15 9.37
C LYS A 91 11.23 2.59 10.33
N GLU A 92 10.02 2.74 9.80
CA GLU A 92 8.88 3.32 10.50
C GLU A 92 7.61 2.51 10.27
N THR A 93 6.63 2.75 11.12
CA THR A 93 5.26 2.27 10.96
C THR A 93 4.33 3.47 11.09
N ILE A 94 3.49 3.68 10.09
CA ILE A 94 2.43 4.69 10.10
C ILE A 94 1.15 3.97 10.50
N GLU A 95 0.52 4.42 11.59
CA GLU A 95 -0.80 3.94 11.99
C GLU A 95 -1.85 4.66 11.15
N VAL A 96 -2.70 3.88 10.50
CA VAL A 96 -3.87 4.39 9.78
C VAL A 96 -5.08 4.34 10.73
N ARG A 97 -6.13 5.08 10.43
CA ARG A 97 -7.35 5.07 11.24
C ARG A 97 -7.88 3.63 11.38
N PRO A 98 -8.23 3.18 12.60
CA PRO A 98 -8.74 1.84 12.82
C PRO A 98 -9.98 1.52 11.97
N GLY A 99 -9.98 0.39 11.28
CA GLY A 99 -11.03 -0.05 10.38
C GLY A 99 -10.96 0.55 8.98
N ALA A 100 -9.95 1.34 8.65
CA ALA A 100 -9.82 1.96 7.33
C ALA A 100 -9.38 0.96 6.25
N GLY A 101 -8.47 0.05 6.56
CA GLY A 101 -7.97 -0.95 5.62
C GLY A 101 -7.14 -0.37 4.48
N PRO A 102 -5.90 0.12 4.74
CA PRO A 102 -5.04 0.68 3.70
C PRO A 102 -4.73 -0.36 2.63
N ARG A 103 -4.91 0.04 1.37
CA ARG A 103 -4.88 -0.91 0.23
C ARG A 103 -3.81 -0.57 -0.79
N HIS A 104 -3.93 0.55 -1.47
CA HIS A 104 -2.99 1.06 -2.47
C HIS A 104 -2.49 2.45 -2.11
N MET A 105 -1.33 2.82 -2.65
CA MET A 105 -0.64 4.05 -2.31
C MET A 105 -0.03 4.70 -3.53
N GLU A 106 0.06 6.03 -3.49
CA GLU A 106 0.81 6.85 -4.44
C GLU A 106 1.62 7.90 -3.69
N ILE A 107 2.77 8.27 -4.22
CA ILE A 107 3.61 9.33 -3.65
C ILE A 107 3.78 10.45 -4.67
N LEU A 108 3.63 11.68 -4.22
CA LEU A 108 3.85 12.90 -4.99
C LEU A 108 4.81 13.84 -4.27
N GLU A 109 5.91 14.17 -4.93
CA GLU A 109 6.78 15.26 -4.50
C GLU A 109 6.28 16.59 -5.05
N LYS A 110 5.98 17.54 -4.18
CA LYS A 110 5.50 18.86 -4.56
C LYS A 110 5.99 19.95 -3.62
N ASN A 111 6.65 20.98 -4.17
CA ASN A 111 7.16 22.12 -3.40
C ASN A 111 8.10 21.72 -2.24
N GLY A 112 8.94 20.69 -2.43
CA GLY A 112 9.87 20.17 -1.42
C GLY A 112 9.19 19.43 -0.27
N LYS A 113 7.97 18.96 -0.48
CA LYS A 113 7.23 18.10 0.46
C LYS A 113 6.86 16.81 -0.20
N THR A 114 6.95 15.72 0.57
CA THR A 114 6.51 14.38 0.18
C THR A 114 5.08 14.18 0.64
N TYR A 115 4.19 13.89 -0.29
CA TYR A 115 2.80 13.55 -0.02
C TYR A 115 2.57 12.06 -0.31
N LEU A 116 2.21 11.29 0.71
CA LEU A 116 1.78 9.90 0.59
C LEU A 116 0.26 9.87 0.60
N TYR A 117 -0.33 9.44 -0.50
CA TYR A 117 -1.76 9.19 -0.65
C TYR A 117 -2.04 7.72 -0.43
N VAL A 118 -2.93 7.40 0.47
CA VAL A 118 -3.28 6.03 0.87
C VAL A 118 -4.76 5.81 0.65
N LEU A 119 -5.11 4.94 -0.30
CA LEU A 119 -6.48 4.52 -0.50
C LEU A 119 -6.84 3.45 0.53
N ASN A 120 -7.86 3.73 1.32
CA ASN A 120 -8.40 2.84 2.32
C ASN A 120 -9.60 2.08 1.77
N GLU A 121 -9.52 0.76 1.72
CA GLU A 121 -10.53 -0.08 1.09
C GLU A 121 -11.85 -0.09 1.84
N LEU A 122 -11.79 -0.26 3.17
CA LEU A 122 -12.97 -0.61 3.97
C LEU A 122 -13.84 0.60 4.32
N ASP A 123 -13.23 1.74 4.57
CA ASP A 123 -13.95 2.98 4.88
C ASP A 123 -14.06 3.95 3.70
N ILE A 124 -13.54 3.56 2.54
CA ILE A 124 -13.66 4.26 1.24
C ILE A 124 -13.18 5.71 1.34
N THR A 125 -12.02 5.88 1.93
CA THR A 125 -11.37 7.17 2.09
C THR A 125 -9.97 7.19 1.47
N ILE A 126 -9.42 8.39 1.28
CA ILE A 126 -8.00 8.59 1.00
C ILE A 126 -7.39 9.35 2.18
N SER A 127 -6.43 8.74 2.86
CA SER A 127 -5.59 9.41 3.85
C SER A 127 -4.41 10.06 3.15
N VAL A 128 -4.15 11.33 3.42
CA VAL A 128 -3.03 12.07 2.84
C VAL A 128 -2.06 12.43 3.96
N TYR A 129 -0.85 11.91 3.86
CA TYR A 129 0.24 12.23 4.79
C TYR A 129 1.21 13.21 4.13
N CYS A 130 1.67 14.22 4.87
CA CYS A 130 2.67 15.17 4.43
C CYS A 130 3.90 15.05 5.33
N ASN A 131 5.02 14.63 4.77
CA ASN A 131 6.26 14.34 5.51
C ASN A 131 6.03 13.42 6.74
N GLY A 132 5.16 12.43 6.61
CA GLY A 132 4.81 11.46 7.65
C GLY A 132 3.61 11.83 8.52
N ASP A 133 3.17 13.09 8.56
CA ASP A 133 2.04 13.54 9.35
C ASP A 133 0.73 13.48 8.55
N LEU A 134 -0.36 12.96 9.12
CA LEU A 134 -1.69 12.99 8.51
C LEU A 134 -2.16 14.45 8.37
N CYS A 135 -2.33 14.90 7.13
CA CYS A 135 -2.73 16.28 6.85
C CYS A 135 -4.16 16.42 6.29
N GLN A 136 -4.71 15.34 5.72
CA GLN A 136 -6.06 15.34 5.17
C GLN A 136 -6.63 13.93 5.12
N THR A 137 -7.96 13.81 5.25
CA THR A 137 -8.71 12.61 4.89
C THR A 137 -9.82 13.03 3.92
N ILE A 138 -9.90 12.38 2.78
CA ILE A 138 -10.87 12.63 1.72
C ILE A 138 -11.85 11.45 1.72
N SER A 139 -13.14 11.71 1.93
CA SER A 139 -14.20 10.74 1.66
C SER A 139 -14.45 10.70 0.16
N LEU A 140 -14.52 9.52 -0.44
CA LEU A 140 -14.75 9.41 -1.88
C LEU A 140 -16.20 9.66 -2.23
N GLU A 141 -17.13 9.23 -1.40
CA GLU A 141 -18.55 9.49 -1.63
C GLU A 141 -19.42 9.40 -0.38
N GLU A 142 -20.57 10.12 -0.44
CA GLU A 142 -21.69 9.95 0.48
C GLU A 142 -22.77 9.08 -0.21
N ASN A 143 -23.40 8.17 0.51
CA ASN A 143 -24.47 7.27 0.02
C ASN A 143 -24.02 6.13 -0.91
N LEU A 144 -22.92 5.50 -0.59
CA LEU A 144 -22.46 4.31 -1.30
C LEU A 144 -23.41 3.10 -1.11
N PRO A 145 -23.52 2.22 -2.11
CA PRO A 145 -24.27 0.98 -1.95
C PRO A 145 -23.62 0.08 -0.89
N GLU A 146 -24.42 -0.74 -0.23
CA GLU A 146 -23.93 -1.72 0.72
C GLU A 146 -22.89 -2.64 0.07
N GLY A 147 -21.76 -2.86 0.76
CA GLY A 147 -20.66 -3.66 0.27
C GLY A 147 -19.76 -2.97 -0.76
N ALA A 148 -19.88 -1.65 -0.96
CA ALA A 148 -18.92 -0.88 -1.73
C ALA A 148 -17.54 -0.93 -1.07
N LEU A 149 -16.47 -0.99 -1.86
CA LEU A 149 -15.09 -1.06 -1.40
C LEU A 149 -14.19 -0.27 -2.35
N ALA A 150 -13.29 0.56 -1.82
CA ALA A 150 -12.30 1.21 -2.67
C ALA A 150 -11.31 0.20 -3.25
N ALA A 151 -10.74 0.49 -4.42
CA ALA A 151 -9.91 -0.48 -5.13
C ALA A 151 -8.56 0.08 -5.59
N GLU A 152 -8.53 0.97 -6.54
CA GLU A 152 -7.30 1.47 -7.15
C GLU A 152 -7.16 2.97 -6.97
N LEU A 153 -5.91 3.41 -6.88
CA LEU A 153 -5.52 4.82 -6.77
C LEU A 153 -4.42 5.08 -7.80
N CYS A 154 -4.49 6.19 -8.51
CA CYS A 154 -3.40 6.64 -9.36
C CYS A 154 -3.33 8.16 -9.47
N ILE A 155 -2.11 8.69 -9.63
CA ILE A 155 -1.87 10.10 -9.91
C ILE A 155 -1.51 10.27 -11.39
N ALA A 156 -2.37 10.94 -12.15
CA ALA A 156 -2.13 11.25 -13.54
C ALA A 156 -1.39 12.57 -13.70
N GLU A 157 -0.29 12.55 -14.45
CA GLU A 157 0.53 13.74 -14.80
C GLU A 157 0.95 14.60 -13.58
N GLY A 158 1.00 14.02 -12.37
CA GLY A 158 1.32 14.74 -11.14
C GLY A 158 0.32 15.84 -10.76
N LYS A 159 -0.92 15.76 -11.27
CA LYS A 159 -1.93 16.82 -11.09
C LYS A 159 -3.28 16.34 -10.60
N MET A 160 -3.73 15.19 -11.09
CA MET A 160 -5.05 14.63 -10.80
C MET A 160 -4.88 13.29 -10.10
N LEU A 161 -5.60 13.13 -9.03
CA LEU A 161 -5.71 11.88 -8.29
C LEU A 161 -7.01 11.20 -8.71
N TYR A 162 -6.93 9.96 -9.13
CA TYR A 162 -8.09 9.15 -9.47
C TYR A 162 -8.21 7.96 -8.52
N ALA A 163 -9.41 7.67 -8.10
CA ALA A 163 -9.72 6.51 -7.28
C ALA A 163 -10.93 5.76 -7.83
N SER A 164 -10.90 4.43 -7.76
CA SER A 164 -12.02 3.59 -8.15
C SER A 164 -12.70 2.97 -6.93
N VAL A 165 -14.03 2.83 -7.00
CA VAL A 165 -14.85 2.19 -5.98
C VAL A 165 -15.62 1.03 -6.59
N ARG A 166 -15.40 -0.18 -6.07
CA ARG A 166 -16.12 -1.38 -6.47
C ARG A 166 -17.54 -1.33 -5.90
N GLY A 167 -18.52 -1.84 -6.66
CA GLY A 167 -19.93 -1.80 -6.29
C GLY A 167 -20.68 -0.64 -6.96
N THR A 168 -20.02 0.52 -7.18
CA THR A 168 -20.58 1.65 -7.93
C THR A 168 -20.29 1.56 -9.43
N GLY A 169 -19.11 1.01 -9.79
CA GLY A 169 -18.58 1.06 -11.15
C GLY A 169 -18.03 2.44 -11.55
N GLU A 170 -17.76 3.32 -10.59
CA GLU A 170 -17.34 4.70 -10.79
C GLU A 170 -15.85 4.92 -10.52
N ILE A 171 -15.32 5.95 -11.16
CA ILE A 171 -13.98 6.50 -10.93
C ILE A 171 -14.15 7.95 -10.49
N PHE A 172 -13.55 8.29 -9.37
CA PHE A 172 -13.54 9.62 -8.77
C PHE A 172 -12.22 10.34 -9.11
N GLY A 173 -12.27 11.65 -9.38
CA GLY A 173 -11.10 12.47 -9.73
C GLY A 173 -11.22 13.90 -9.21
#